data_71cf30d4e6e74eddaf5276a6b1119e8c
#
_entry.id   71cf30d4e6e74eddaf5276a6b1119e8c
#
_cell.length_a   1.000
_cell.length_b   1.000
_cell.length_c   1.000
_cell.angle_alpha   90.00
_cell.angle_beta   90.00
_cell.angle_gamma   90.00
#
_symmetry.space_group_name_H-M   'P 1'
#
loop_
_entity.id
_entity.type
_entity.pdbx_description
1 polymer ?
#
loop_
_entity_poly.entity_id
_entity_poly.type
_entity_poly.pdbx_seq_one_letter_code
_entity_poly.pdbx_strand_id
1 'polypeptide(L)'
;MMKRVLIITYYWPPSGGSGVQRWLKMSKYLPEYGWQPVIYTTENAEYPIVDPSLEKDVSSKVEVIRRPIFEPYTFYKKFLGIKKEETVKMGFIEEKEKKKSWKTDLSLWIRGNLFIPDARRWWVKPSVKYLKSYLKAHPVDAIVSTGPPHSMHLIAMKLKEELGLHWIADFRDPWTEIDYYHDLHLTRWADRKHHRLEKEVLTKADKVVTVAPDGAKRLGRIGNRNVRVVYNGFDRDDDATTTVVKPEKFTITYLGVLSKIQNPEKLWEALEEVTKENYDFANKLQINMIGQIDSSVVKVIEKRGLSLYVSYSAYIPHDQVSAVHRSSTLLLLLLMPDSEPRAKGLLTGKLFEYLASGRPILCIGPEDGDAARILNETGAGTTVSFGNKEKMKEAIKTLYNKYLEGNLPNNTSPAVEKYSRRNLAGEFAEMLNKVKS
;
A
#
# COMPACT_ATOMS: atom_id res chain seq x y z
N MET A 1 -3.04 21.43 -26.98
CA MET A 1 -1.84 21.32 -26.14
C MET A 1 -2.18 20.44 -24.94
N MET A 2 -1.33 19.48 -24.55
CA MET A 2 -1.56 18.71 -23.33
C MET A 2 -1.43 19.63 -22.11
N LYS A 3 -2.32 19.46 -21.14
CA LYS A 3 -2.21 20.14 -19.84
C LYS A 3 -1.03 19.55 -19.03
N ARG A 4 -0.38 20.36 -18.22
CA ARG A 4 0.78 19.91 -17.43
C ARG A 4 0.40 19.83 -15.95
N VAL A 5 0.84 18.77 -15.25
CA VAL A 5 0.62 18.60 -13.83
C VAL A 5 1.96 18.35 -13.11
N LEU A 6 2.27 19.19 -12.11
CA LEU A 6 3.42 18.99 -11.24
C LEU A 6 3.06 18.01 -10.13
N ILE A 7 3.78 16.90 -10.04
CA ILE A 7 3.59 15.86 -9.02
C ILE A 7 4.76 15.89 -8.05
N ILE A 8 4.52 16.31 -6.82
CA ILE A 8 5.52 16.42 -5.76
C ILE A 8 5.50 15.13 -4.96
N THR A 9 6.54 14.33 -5.11
CA THR A 9 6.71 13.04 -4.43
C THR A 9 8.13 12.86 -3.88
N TYR A 10 8.25 12.18 -2.74
CA TYR A 10 9.53 11.76 -2.21
C TYR A 10 9.97 10.41 -2.78
N TYR A 11 9.03 9.45 -2.87
CA TYR A 11 9.30 8.12 -3.38
C TYR A 11 9.16 8.08 -4.90
N TRP A 12 10.31 7.91 -5.56
CA TRP A 12 10.43 7.76 -7.02
C TRP A 12 11.61 6.82 -7.31
N PRO A 13 11.63 6.08 -8.44
CA PRO A 13 12.77 5.23 -8.76
C PRO A 13 14.12 5.98 -8.64
N PRO A 14 15.15 5.35 -8.02
CA PRO A 14 15.30 3.93 -7.68
C PRO A 14 14.71 3.52 -6.31
N SER A 15 13.86 4.33 -5.66
CA SER A 15 13.15 3.88 -4.46
C SER A 15 12.28 2.67 -4.77
N GLY A 16 12.33 1.65 -3.92
CA GLY A 16 11.48 0.45 -3.97
C GLY A 16 10.29 0.52 -3.01
N GLY A 17 9.52 -0.56 -2.98
CA GLY A 17 8.37 -0.75 -2.10
C GLY A 17 7.06 -0.13 -2.58
N SER A 18 6.00 -0.27 -1.77
CA SER A 18 4.64 0.15 -2.14
C SER A 18 4.49 1.66 -2.37
N GLY A 19 5.32 2.46 -1.70
CA GLY A 19 5.23 3.93 -1.74
C GLY A 19 5.51 4.55 -3.10
N VAL A 20 6.30 3.87 -3.96
CA VAL A 20 6.67 4.36 -5.30
C VAL A 20 5.65 3.99 -6.36
N GLN A 21 5.00 2.83 -6.25
CA GLN A 21 4.19 2.21 -7.31
C GLN A 21 3.04 3.10 -7.79
N ARG A 22 2.33 3.74 -6.86
CA ARG A 22 1.16 4.54 -7.18
C ARG A 22 1.44 5.62 -8.23
N TRP A 23 2.40 6.50 -7.97
CA TRP A 23 2.68 7.62 -8.86
C TRP A 23 3.58 7.25 -10.04
N LEU A 24 4.43 6.24 -9.91
CA LEU A 24 5.17 5.67 -11.03
C LEU A 24 4.20 5.17 -12.10
N LYS A 25 3.23 4.35 -11.72
CA LYS A 25 2.28 3.76 -12.68
C LYS A 25 1.21 4.76 -13.12
N MET A 26 0.65 5.59 -12.22
CA MET A 26 -0.31 6.63 -12.63
C MET A 26 0.28 7.62 -13.64
N SER A 27 1.53 8.06 -13.44
CA SER A 27 2.18 8.98 -14.38
C SER A 27 2.38 8.37 -15.77
N LYS A 28 2.50 7.05 -15.87
CA LYS A 28 2.57 6.33 -17.15
C LYS A 28 1.30 6.52 -17.98
N TYR A 29 0.12 6.53 -17.33
CA TYR A 29 -1.18 6.57 -18.00
C TYR A 29 -1.81 7.97 -18.14
N LEU A 30 -1.43 8.95 -17.32
CA LEU A 30 -1.96 10.32 -17.39
C LEU A 30 -1.88 10.95 -18.79
N PRO A 31 -0.84 10.69 -19.60
CA PRO A 31 -0.79 11.20 -20.99
C PRO A 31 -1.93 10.70 -21.89
N GLU A 32 -2.48 9.52 -21.66
CA GLU A 32 -3.63 8.98 -22.41
C GLU A 32 -4.90 9.81 -22.17
N TYR A 33 -4.95 10.55 -21.04
CA TYR A 33 -6.05 11.42 -20.63
C TYR A 33 -5.75 12.91 -20.78
N GLY A 34 -4.73 13.25 -21.59
CA GLY A 34 -4.40 14.63 -21.93
C GLY A 34 -3.59 15.41 -20.91
N TRP A 35 -2.95 14.71 -19.93
CA TRP A 35 -2.12 15.34 -18.91
C TRP A 35 -0.65 14.90 -19.01
N GLN A 36 0.24 15.89 -19.15
CA GLN A 36 1.69 15.69 -19.13
C GLN A 36 2.20 15.76 -17.69
N PRO A 37 2.67 14.66 -17.08
CA PRO A 37 3.21 14.68 -15.73
C PRO A 37 4.62 15.24 -15.70
N VAL A 38 4.88 16.09 -14.69
CA VAL A 38 6.19 16.60 -14.31
C VAL A 38 6.45 16.17 -12.88
N ILE A 39 7.37 15.28 -12.66
CA ILE A 39 7.70 14.74 -11.35
C ILE A 39 8.77 15.59 -10.69
N TYR A 40 8.46 16.08 -9.49
CA TYR A 40 9.45 16.72 -8.62
C TYR A 40 9.79 15.79 -7.46
N THR A 41 11.05 15.37 -7.41
CA THR A 41 11.53 14.37 -6.43
C THR A 41 12.95 14.67 -5.94
N THR A 42 13.46 13.85 -5.05
CA THR A 42 14.77 13.95 -4.45
C THR A 42 15.86 13.34 -5.34
N GLU A 43 17.09 13.86 -5.25
CA GLU A 43 18.25 13.36 -5.95
C GLU A 43 19.07 12.36 -5.12
N ASN A 44 19.25 12.65 -3.83
CA ASN A 44 20.16 11.95 -2.93
C ASN A 44 19.49 11.45 -1.63
N ALA A 45 18.22 11.07 -1.71
CA ALA A 45 17.49 10.58 -0.55
C ALA A 45 17.99 9.20 -0.07
N GLU A 46 17.94 8.97 1.25
CA GLU A 46 18.15 7.65 1.83
C GLU A 46 16.83 6.87 1.82
N TYR A 47 16.62 6.01 0.82
CA TYR A 47 15.45 5.17 0.74
C TYR A 47 15.59 3.91 1.60
N PRO A 48 14.52 3.48 2.31
CA PRO A 48 14.53 2.24 3.09
C PRO A 48 14.73 0.99 2.23
N ILE A 49 14.22 1.04 1.01
CA ILE A 49 14.34 -0.02 -0.01
C ILE A 49 14.77 0.65 -1.30
N VAL A 50 15.77 0.10 -1.95
CA VAL A 50 16.25 0.53 -3.26
C VAL A 50 16.00 -0.58 -4.26
N ASP A 51 15.32 -0.25 -5.37
CA ASP A 51 15.04 -1.16 -6.48
C ASP A 51 15.30 -0.46 -7.82
N PRO A 52 16.51 -0.60 -8.38
CA PRO A 52 16.86 0.00 -9.65
C PRO A 52 16.04 -0.54 -10.83
N SER A 53 15.44 -1.72 -10.71
CA SER A 53 14.64 -2.31 -11.80
C SER A 53 13.44 -1.44 -12.18
N LEU A 54 12.91 -0.67 -11.22
CA LEU A 54 11.78 0.23 -11.43
C LEU A 54 12.10 1.45 -12.32
N GLU A 55 13.36 1.73 -12.58
CA GLU A 55 13.75 2.81 -13.51
C GLU A 55 13.29 2.51 -14.95
N LYS A 56 13.17 1.23 -15.31
CA LYS A 56 12.65 0.79 -16.62
C LYS A 56 11.16 1.12 -16.79
N ASP A 57 10.43 1.25 -15.70
CA ASP A 57 8.99 1.55 -15.69
C ASP A 57 8.71 3.05 -15.84
N VAL A 58 9.73 3.89 -15.74
CA VAL A 58 9.58 5.33 -15.93
C VAL A 58 9.35 5.62 -17.43
N SER A 59 8.14 6.05 -17.75
CA SER A 59 7.78 6.40 -19.13
C SER A 59 8.65 7.54 -19.66
N SER A 60 9.13 7.44 -20.89
CA SER A 60 9.86 8.52 -21.58
C SER A 60 9.05 9.81 -21.76
N LYS A 61 7.72 9.73 -21.60
CA LYS A 61 6.81 10.88 -21.62
C LYS A 61 6.77 11.66 -20.30
N VAL A 62 7.46 11.19 -19.25
CA VAL A 62 7.45 11.80 -17.92
C VAL A 62 8.71 12.65 -17.76
N GLU A 63 8.53 13.94 -17.51
CA GLU A 63 9.62 14.83 -17.11
C GLU A 63 9.95 14.63 -15.63
N VAL A 64 11.22 14.43 -15.26
CA VAL A 64 11.63 14.20 -13.87
C VAL A 64 12.65 15.23 -13.44
N ILE A 65 12.29 16.03 -12.44
CA ILE A 65 13.13 17.05 -11.81
C ILE A 65 13.63 16.50 -10.48
N ARG A 66 14.94 16.27 -10.38
CA ARG A 66 15.60 15.81 -9.15
C ARG A 66 16.30 16.96 -8.46
N ARG A 67 16.16 17.07 -7.15
CA ARG A 67 16.85 18.09 -6.35
C ARG A 67 17.42 17.49 -5.06
N PRO A 68 18.60 17.96 -4.64
CA PRO A 68 19.21 17.48 -3.40
C PRO A 68 18.32 17.77 -2.19
N ILE A 69 18.30 16.82 -1.27
CA ILE A 69 17.62 16.94 0.02
C ILE A 69 18.64 16.82 1.15
N PHE A 70 18.45 17.62 2.20
CA PHE A 70 19.14 17.44 3.46
C PHE A 70 18.28 16.59 4.41
N GLU A 71 18.77 15.41 4.76
CA GLU A 71 18.15 14.52 5.74
C GLU A 71 19.07 14.34 6.94
N PRO A 72 18.61 14.66 8.16
CA PRO A 72 19.44 14.58 9.35
C PRO A 72 19.71 13.15 9.84
N TYR A 73 19.23 12.13 9.10
CA TYR A 73 19.38 10.73 9.50
C TYR A 73 20.82 10.27 9.65
N THR A 74 21.73 10.76 8.82
CA THR A 74 23.15 10.41 8.89
C THR A 74 23.77 10.87 10.20
N PHE A 75 23.43 12.08 10.65
CA PHE A 75 23.85 12.60 11.95
C PHE A 75 23.21 11.85 13.10
N TYR A 76 21.96 11.49 12.93
CA TYR A 76 21.15 10.81 13.90
C TYR A 76 21.61 9.35 14.12
N LYS A 77 21.86 8.59 13.04
CA LYS A 77 22.45 7.24 13.08
C LYS A 77 23.81 7.26 13.78
N LYS A 78 24.67 8.25 13.45
CA LYS A 78 25.98 8.41 14.06
C LYS A 78 25.89 8.71 15.57
N PHE A 79 24.94 9.55 15.97
CA PHE A 79 24.67 9.89 17.38
C PHE A 79 24.17 8.67 18.18
N LEU A 80 23.35 7.82 17.59
CA LEU A 80 22.81 6.60 18.23
C LEU A 80 23.78 5.41 18.17
N GLY A 81 24.93 5.52 17.48
CA GLY A 81 25.87 4.42 17.31
C GLY A 81 25.33 3.27 16.44
N ILE A 82 24.31 3.53 15.59
CA ILE A 82 23.73 2.55 14.68
C ILE A 82 24.65 2.43 13.47
N LYS A 83 25.16 1.22 13.16
CA LYS A 83 26.01 0.97 11.99
C LYS A 83 25.26 1.30 10.70
N LYS A 84 26.00 1.81 9.70
CA LYS A 84 25.50 2.30 8.39
C LYS A 84 24.65 1.26 7.64
N GLU A 85 24.82 -0.02 7.93
CA GLU A 85 24.17 -1.16 7.29
C GLU A 85 22.83 -1.58 7.94
N GLU A 86 22.53 -1.11 9.16
CA GLU A 86 21.21 -1.33 9.75
C GLU A 86 20.24 -0.29 9.20
N THR A 87 19.55 -0.63 8.11
CA THR A 87 18.37 0.08 7.67
C THR A 87 17.32 0.00 8.76
N VAL A 88 16.95 1.13 9.34
CA VAL A 88 15.78 1.20 10.23
C VAL A 88 14.57 0.93 9.33
N LYS A 89 14.14 -0.32 9.24
CA LYS A 89 12.94 -0.73 8.51
C LYS A 89 11.75 -0.01 9.14
N MET A 90 11.30 1.06 8.50
CA MET A 90 10.12 1.79 8.92
C MET A 90 8.89 0.89 8.78
N GLY A 91 8.20 0.63 9.88
CA GLY A 91 6.96 -0.15 9.91
C GLY A 91 7.09 -1.58 10.44
N PHE A 92 8.30 -2.09 10.60
CA PHE A 92 8.54 -3.39 11.25
C PHE A 92 9.39 -3.18 12.49
N ILE A 93 8.73 -2.98 13.61
CA ILE A 93 9.32 -3.35 14.89
C ILE A 93 9.28 -4.88 14.87
N GLU A 94 10.37 -5.53 14.44
CA GLU A 94 10.53 -6.94 14.75
C GLU A 94 10.38 -7.04 16.27
N GLU A 95 9.37 -7.76 16.73
CA GLU A 95 9.27 -8.30 18.09
C GLU A 95 10.36 -9.39 18.30
N LYS A 96 11.60 -9.09 17.99
CA LYS A 96 12.69 -9.65 18.75
C LYS A 96 12.70 -8.85 20.03
N GLU A 97 12.63 -9.53 21.16
CA GLU A 97 12.83 -9.03 22.53
C GLU A 97 14.04 -8.07 22.61
N LYS A 98 13.97 -6.93 21.94
CA LYS A 98 14.88 -5.81 22.14
C LYS A 98 14.40 -5.15 23.40
N LYS A 99 15.10 -5.40 24.52
CA LYS A 99 15.05 -4.57 25.72
C LYS A 99 14.77 -3.14 25.28
N LYS A 100 13.64 -2.56 25.74
CA LYS A 100 13.30 -1.14 25.51
C LYS A 100 14.54 -0.34 25.88
N SER A 101 15.25 0.17 24.89
CA SER A 101 16.43 0.99 25.11
C SER A 101 15.96 2.44 25.19
N TRP A 102 16.38 3.17 26.22
CA TRP A 102 16.11 4.61 26.32
C TRP A 102 16.51 5.38 25.06
N LYS A 103 17.50 4.86 24.30
CA LYS A 103 17.90 5.41 22.98
C LYS A 103 16.79 5.29 21.94
N THR A 104 16.03 4.19 21.92
CA THR A 104 14.89 4.01 21.01
C THR A 104 13.77 4.98 21.35
N ASP A 105 13.44 5.13 22.64
CA ASP A 105 12.40 6.05 23.10
C ASP A 105 12.79 7.51 22.82
N LEU A 106 14.05 7.88 23.06
CA LEU A 106 14.57 9.22 22.71
C LEU A 106 14.51 9.45 21.19
N SER A 107 14.80 8.44 20.40
CA SER A 107 14.73 8.45 18.95
C SER A 107 13.33 8.75 18.46
N LEU A 108 12.33 8.03 18.97
CA LEU A 108 10.92 8.25 18.65
C LEU A 108 10.45 9.64 19.09
N TRP A 109 10.87 10.06 20.30
CA TRP A 109 10.57 11.39 20.81
C TRP A 109 11.14 12.51 19.92
N ILE A 110 12.41 12.44 19.54
CA ILE A 110 13.05 13.41 18.63
C ILE A 110 12.30 13.44 17.28
N ARG A 111 11.99 12.27 16.74
CA ARG A 111 11.28 12.14 15.46
C ARG A 111 9.91 12.81 15.51
N GLY A 112 9.13 12.58 16.56
CA GLY A 112 7.78 13.13 16.68
C GLY A 112 7.75 14.61 17.03
N ASN A 113 8.70 15.08 17.85
CA ASN A 113 8.63 16.42 18.41
C ASN A 113 9.45 17.48 17.69
N LEU A 114 10.59 17.10 17.08
CA LEU A 114 11.46 18.05 16.40
C LEU A 114 11.31 18.03 14.88
N PHE A 115 10.88 16.90 14.29
CA PHE A 115 10.76 16.73 12.85
C PHE A 115 9.29 16.79 12.38
N ILE A 116 8.66 17.93 12.55
CA ILE A 116 7.24 18.12 12.22
C ILE A 116 7.09 18.79 10.85
N PRO A 117 6.39 18.14 9.88
CA PRO A 117 5.59 16.92 9.99
C PRO A 117 6.42 15.64 9.93
N ASP A 118 7.61 15.67 9.37
CA ASP A 118 8.55 14.59 9.19
C ASP A 118 9.97 15.13 8.93
N ALA A 119 10.96 14.25 8.79
CA ALA A 119 12.35 14.62 8.63
C ALA A 119 12.66 15.38 7.32
N ARG A 120 11.72 15.43 6.37
CA ARG A 120 11.85 16.14 5.07
C ARG A 120 11.42 17.62 5.18
N ARG A 121 11.05 18.11 6.34
CA ARG A 121 10.63 19.51 6.57
C ARG A 121 11.62 20.54 6.06
N TRP A 122 12.91 20.26 6.12
CA TRP A 122 13.94 21.19 5.64
C TRP A 122 13.99 21.31 4.12
N TRP A 123 13.45 20.31 3.40
CA TRP A 123 13.33 20.35 1.94
C TRP A 123 12.21 21.30 1.48
N VAL A 124 11.27 21.67 2.35
CA VAL A 124 10.11 22.51 1.98
C VAL A 124 10.57 23.88 1.45
N LYS A 125 11.37 24.64 2.19
CA LYS A 125 11.79 25.99 1.78
C LYS A 125 12.62 25.99 0.49
N PRO A 126 13.68 25.15 0.34
CA PRO A 126 14.47 25.08 -0.90
C PRO A 126 13.62 24.69 -2.09
N SER A 127 12.70 23.72 -1.92
CA SER A 127 11.79 23.26 -2.97
C SER A 127 10.87 24.35 -3.46
N VAL A 128 10.23 25.06 -2.54
CA VAL A 128 9.35 26.19 -2.90
C VAL A 128 10.12 27.27 -3.66
N LYS A 129 11.32 27.65 -3.18
CA LYS A 129 12.16 28.65 -3.85
C LYS A 129 12.51 28.21 -5.28
N TYR A 130 12.95 26.98 -5.47
CA TYR A 130 13.30 26.44 -6.77
C TYR A 130 12.06 26.35 -7.69
N LEU A 131 10.99 25.73 -7.22
CA LEU A 131 9.78 25.50 -8.02
C LEU A 131 9.11 26.81 -8.43
N LYS A 132 9.13 27.86 -7.61
CA LYS A 132 8.65 29.18 -8.01
C LYS A 132 9.39 29.74 -9.22
N SER A 133 10.72 29.60 -9.26
CA SER A 133 11.50 30.02 -10.42
C SER A 133 11.23 29.14 -11.64
N TYR A 134 11.22 27.83 -11.45
CA TYR A 134 10.97 26.86 -12.51
C TYR A 134 9.58 27.07 -13.16
N LEU A 135 8.53 27.21 -12.35
CA LEU A 135 7.13 27.31 -12.82
C LEU A 135 6.84 28.64 -13.54
N LYS A 136 7.64 29.69 -13.32
CA LYS A 136 7.56 30.92 -14.12
C LYS A 136 7.98 30.71 -15.58
N ALA A 137 8.99 29.86 -15.81
CA ALA A 137 9.49 29.53 -17.14
C ALA A 137 8.73 28.35 -17.77
N HIS A 138 8.25 27.43 -16.95
CA HIS A 138 7.59 26.18 -17.34
C HIS A 138 6.26 26.03 -16.59
N PRO A 139 5.22 26.79 -16.98
CA PRO A 139 3.94 26.78 -16.27
C PRO A 139 3.27 25.41 -16.29
N VAL A 140 2.54 25.11 -15.21
CA VAL A 140 1.71 23.91 -15.08
C VAL A 140 0.26 24.32 -14.78
N ASP A 141 -0.68 23.44 -15.13
CA ASP A 141 -2.10 23.67 -14.94
C ASP A 141 -2.58 23.29 -13.54
N ALA A 142 -1.88 22.35 -12.89
CA ALA A 142 -2.23 21.88 -11.56
C ALA A 142 -1.01 21.31 -10.83
N ILE A 143 -1.13 21.22 -9.49
CA ILE A 143 -0.16 20.56 -8.62
C ILE A 143 -0.84 19.36 -7.96
N VAL A 144 -0.10 18.27 -7.82
CA VAL A 144 -0.43 17.14 -6.94
C VAL A 144 0.70 16.96 -5.95
N SER A 145 0.38 16.78 -4.68
CA SER A 145 1.35 16.35 -3.68
C SER A 145 0.90 15.04 -3.07
N THR A 146 1.83 14.11 -2.87
CA THR A 146 1.52 12.80 -2.30
C THR A 146 2.29 12.55 -1.01
N GLY A 147 1.61 12.10 0.02
CA GLY A 147 2.14 11.78 1.34
C GLY A 147 1.71 10.40 1.85
N PRO A 148 2.50 9.78 2.72
CA PRO A 148 3.74 10.28 3.33
C PRO A 148 4.95 10.28 2.38
N PRO A 149 6.00 11.10 2.64
CA PRO A 149 6.12 12.08 3.73
C PRO A 149 5.18 13.28 3.53
N HIS A 150 4.60 13.79 4.62
CA HIS A 150 3.61 14.88 4.56
C HIS A 150 4.21 16.26 4.30
N SER A 151 5.54 16.41 4.42
CA SER A 151 6.26 17.62 3.98
C SER A 151 6.01 17.96 2.52
N MET A 152 5.66 16.98 1.67
CA MET A 152 5.30 17.19 0.26
C MET A 152 4.04 18.06 0.13
N HIS A 153 3.06 17.87 1.01
CA HIS A 153 1.86 18.70 1.06
C HIS A 153 2.17 20.14 1.43
N LEU A 154 3.15 20.38 2.32
CA LEU A 154 3.56 21.73 2.71
C LEU A 154 4.26 22.49 1.58
N ILE A 155 4.99 21.80 0.69
CA ILE A 155 5.56 22.39 -0.53
C ILE A 155 4.41 22.86 -1.43
N ALA A 156 3.46 21.97 -1.73
CA ALA A 156 2.32 22.28 -2.61
C ALA A 156 1.44 23.38 -2.03
N MET A 157 1.15 23.35 -0.72
CA MET A 157 0.38 24.38 -0.04
C MET A 157 0.98 25.77 -0.21
N LYS A 158 2.32 25.90 -0.04
CA LYS A 158 3.01 27.18 -0.23
C LYS A 158 3.02 27.63 -1.68
N LEU A 159 3.20 26.71 -2.64
CA LEU A 159 3.13 27.04 -4.06
C LEU A 159 1.72 27.51 -4.45
N LYS A 160 0.66 26.89 -3.93
CA LYS A 160 -0.71 27.36 -4.11
C LYS A 160 -0.91 28.76 -3.56
N GLU A 161 -0.46 29.02 -2.32
CA GLU A 161 -0.58 30.34 -1.67
C GLU A 161 0.15 31.45 -2.45
N GLU A 162 1.31 31.14 -3.03
CA GLU A 162 2.16 32.15 -3.67
C GLU A 162 1.92 32.31 -5.17
N LEU A 163 1.42 31.27 -5.86
CA LEU A 163 1.25 31.27 -7.31
C LEU A 163 -0.21 31.11 -7.76
N GLY A 164 -1.15 30.87 -6.84
CA GLY A 164 -2.56 30.66 -7.17
C GLY A 164 -2.87 29.37 -7.93
N LEU A 165 -1.96 28.39 -7.90
CA LEU A 165 -2.11 27.14 -8.65
C LEU A 165 -3.14 26.21 -7.97
N HIS A 166 -3.88 25.48 -8.79
CA HIS A 166 -4.79 24.44 -8.31
C HIS A 166 -4.02 23.25 -7.74
N TRP A 167 -4.47 22.76 -6.58
CA TRP A 167 -3.76 21.72 -5.84
C TRP A 167 -4.65 20.58 -5.40
N ILE A 168 -4.22 19.33 -5.69
CA ILE A 168 -4.80 18.10 -5.17
C ILE A 168 -3.81 17.50 -4.15
N ALA A 169 -4.28 17.24 -2.92
CA ALA A 169 -3.52 16.55 -1.89
C ALA A 169 -3.89 15.05 -1.87
N ASP A 170 -2.93 14.17 -2.17
CA ASP A 170 -3.08 12.72 -2.20
C ASP A 170 -2.53 12.10 -0.90
N PHE A 171 -3.43 11.74 0.01
CA PHE A 171 -3.14 11.08 1.27
C PHE A 171 -3.17 9.56 1.08
N ARG A 172 -2.02 8.94 0.82
CA ARG A 172 -1.93 7.47 0.72
C ARG A 172 -2.12 6.80 2.08
N ASP A 173 -1.61 7.43 3.13
CA ASP A 173 -1.76 7.02 4.51
C ASP A 173 -2.24 8.20 5.36
N PRO A 174 -2.93 7.95 6.49
CA PRO A 174 -3.30 9.01 7.42
C PRO A 174 -2.07 9.67 8.04
N TRP A 175 -2.20 10.91 8.49
CA TRP A 175 -1.10 11.65 9.12
C TRP A 175 -1.15 11.51 10.64
N THR A 176 -2.13 12.10 11.32
CA THR A 176 -2.26 12.03 12.77
C THR A 176 -2.99 10.76 13.25
N GLU A 177 -3.71 10.10 12.37
CA GLU A 177 -4.39 8.83 12.66
C GLU A 177 -3.61 7.60 12.18
N ILE A 178 -2.30 7.69 11.93
CA ILE A 178 -1.47 6.54 11.58
C ILE A 178 -1.22 5.66 12.82
N ASP A 179 -1.10 4.34 12.65
CA ASP A 179 -1.09 3.36 13.75
C ASP A 179 -0.01 3.62 14.80
N TYR A 180 1.19 3.96 14.36
CA TYR A 180 2.32 4.25 15.25
C TYR A 180 2.36 5.69 15.79
N TYR A 181 1.29 6.50 15.59
CA TYR A 181 1.30 7.90 16.04
C TYR A 181 1.43 8.03 17.57
N HIS A 182 0.80 7.10 18.30
CA HIS A 182 0.86 7.05 19.76
C HIS A 182 2.26 6.71 20.28
N ASP A 183 3.05 5.98 19.52
CA ASP A 183 4.42 5.58 19.90
C ASP A 183 5.45 6.71 19.76
N LEU A 184 5.04 7.85 19.17
CA LEU A 184 5.95 8.99 18.96
C LEU A 184 6.20 9.80 20.22
N HIS A 185 5.56 9.49 21.33
CA HIS A 185 5.70 10.20 22.63
C HIS A 185 5.63 11.73 22.49
N LEU A 186 4.57 12.22 21.83
CA LEU A 186 4.43 13.63 21.47
C LEU A 186 4.18 14.52 22.68
N THR A 187 4.85 15.65 22.72
CA THR A 187 4.46 16.76 23.59
C THR A 187 3.14 17.35 23.13
N ARG A 188 2.38 17.97 24.04
CA ARG A 188 1.11 18.65 23.70
C ARG A 188 1.28 19.71 22.60
N TRP A 189 2.46 20.36 22.54
CA TRP A 189 2.76 21.35 21.50
C TRP A 189 2.97 20.67 20.13
N ALA A 190 3.76 19.59 20.08
CA ALA A 190 4.02 18.87 18.85
C ALA A 190 2.72 18.24 18.29
N ASP A 191 1.94 17.60 19.16
CA ASP A 191 0.64 17.02 18.80
C ASP A 191 -0.31 18.07 18.20
N ARG A 192 -0.52 19.20 18.90
CA ARG A 192 -1.32 20.31 18.36
C ARG A 192 -0.80 20.82 17.02
N LYS A 193 0.51 20.84 16.83
CA LYS A 193 1.12 21.30 15.58
C LYS A 193 0.89 20.32 14.44
N HIS A 194 1.00 19.02 14.67
CA HIS A 194 0.66 17.98 13.68
C HIS A 194 -0.80 18.11 13.24
N HIS A 195 -1.74 18.11 14.18
CA HIS A 195 -3.18 18.25 13.90
C HIS A 195 -3.50 19.54 13.15
N ARG A 196 -2.89 20.67 13.55
CA ARG A 196 -3.08 21.95 12.87
C ARG A 196 -2.61 21.87 11.41
N LEU A 197 -1.39 21.35 11.16
CA LEU A 197 -0.84 21.25 9.81
C LEU A 197 -1.66 20.33 8.93
N GLU A 198 -2.08 19.16 9.45
CA GLU A 198 -2.96 18.26 8.73
C GLU A 198 -4.28 18.95 8.35
N LYS A 199 -4.93 19.62 9.30
CA LYS A 199 -6.15 20.37 9.05
C LYS A 199 -5.95 21.50 8.03
N GLU A 200 -4.83 22.23 8.10
CA GLU A 200 -4.50 23.28 7.13
C GLU A 200 -4.35 22.68 5.71
N VAL A 201 -3.66 21.57 5.55
CA VAL A 201 -3.54 20.87 4.26
C VAL A 201 -4.90 20.44 3.75
N LEU A 202 -5.69 19.77 4.59
CA LEU A 202 -7.02 19.28 4.22
C LEU A 202 -7.97 20.42 3.84
N THR A 203 -7.89 21.58 4.46
CA THR A 203 -8.80 22.72 4.18
C THR A 203 -8.33 23.57 3.01
N LYS A 204 -7.03 23.72 2.79
CA LYS A 204 -6.46 24.59 1.74
C LYS A 204 -6.32 23.92 0.38
N ALA A 205 -6.24 22.59 0.31
CA ALA A 205 -6.22 21.86 -0.95
C ALA A 205 -7.57 22.05 -1.70
N ASP A 206 -7.57 22.18 -3.02
CA ASP A 206 -8.81 22.27 -3.80
C ASP A 206 -9.56 20.93 -3.79
N LYS A 207 -8.82 19.84 -3.90
CA LYS A 207 -9.32 18.46 -3.74
C LYS A 207 -8.41 17.67 -2.81
N VAL A 208 -9.00 16.77 -2.07
CA VAL A 208 -8.27 15.77 -1.28
C VAL A 208 -8.65 14.39 -1.75
N VAL A 209 -7.64 13.55 -1.92
CA VAL A 209 -7.76 12.16 -2.37
C VAL A 209 -7.13 11.23 -1.35
N THR A 210 -7.70 10.05 -1.19
CA THR A 210 -7.11 8.95 -0.41
C THR A 210 -7.35 7.61 -1.09
N VAL A 211 -6.80 6.54 -0.53
CA VAL A 211 -6.77 5.22 -1.18
C VAL A 211 -7.88 4.28 -0.71
N ALA A 212 -8.64 4.64 0.33
CA ALA A 212 -9.68 3.80 0.91
C ALA A 212 -10.88 4.62 1.43
N PRO A 213 -12.11 4.09 1.37
CA PRO A 213 -13.30 4.78 1.84
C PRO A 213 -13.30 5.13 3.34
N ASP A 214 -12.79 4.25 4.19
CA ASP A 214 -12.65 4.57 5.62
C ASP A 214 -11.70 5.76 5.83
N GLY A 215 -10.56 5.78 5.13
CA GLY A 215 -9.64 6.93 5.12
C GLY A 215 -10.33 8.21 4.65
N ALA A 216 -11.17 8.14 3.62
CA ALA A 216 -11.93 9.29 3.12
C ALA A 216 -12.89 9.85 4.18
N LYS A 217 -13.61 8.98 4.92
CA LYS A 217 -14.49 9.38 6.02
C LYS A 217 -13.72 10.07 7.15
N ARG A 218 -12.55 9.55 7.52
CA ARG A 218 -11.70 10.08 8.60
C ARG A 218 -11.12 11.44 8.23
N LEU A 219 -10.45 11.54 7.10
CA LEU A 219 -9.90 12.81 6.59
C LEU A 219 -11.01 13.85 6.35
N GLY A 220 -12.17 13.40 5.88
CA GLY A 220 -13.35 14.24 5.70
C GLY A 220 -13.84 14.87 7.00
N ARG A 221 -13.81 14.12 8.13
CA ARG A 221 -14.15 14.65 9.46
C ARG A 221 -13.14 15.70 9.93
N ILE A 222 -11.82 15.42 9.78
CA ILE A 222 -10.76 16.36 10.18
C ILE A 222 -10.84 17.67 9.37
N GLY A 223 -11.01 17.55 8.05
CA GLY A 223 -11.03 18.68 7.13
C GLY A 223 -12.41 19.34 6.96
N ASN A 224 -13.47 18.78 7.53
CA ASN A 224 -14.87 19.16 7.32
C ASN A 224 -15.19 19.31 5.81
N ARG A 225 -14.87 18.27 5.03
CA ARG A 225 -15.01 18.27 3.57
C ARG A 225 -15.21 16.89 2.95
N ASN A 226 -15.63 16.87 1.71
CA ASN A 226 -15.67 15.63 0.92
C ASN A 226 -14.25 15.27 0.46
N VAL A 227 -13.85 14.00 0.71
CA VAL A 227 -12.59 13.41 0.28
C VAL A 227 -12.89 12.32 -0.75
N ARG A 228 -12.22 12.36 -1.89
CA ARG A 228 -12.39 11.38 -2.97
C ARG A 228 -11.53 10.16 -2.73
N VAL A 229 -12.01 9.01 -3.16
CA VAL A 229 -11.24 7.76 -3.11
C VAL A 229 -10.73 7.47 -4.51
N VAL A 230 -9.42 7.26 -4.62
CA VAL A 230 -8.75 6.69 -5.80
C VAL A 230 -7.84 5.59 -5.28
N TYR A 231 -8.20 4.35 -5.55
CA TYR A 231 -7.51 3.17 -5.04
C TYR A 231 -6.05 3.06 -5.53
N ASN A 232 -5.26 2.17 -4.93
CA ASN A 232 -3.88 1.91 -5.38
C ASN A 232 -3.84 1.12 -6.70
N GLY A 233 -4.81 0.24 -6.89
CA GLY A 233 -5.01 -0.49 -8.12
C GLY A 233 -3.89 -1.46 -8.52
N PHE A 234 -4.08 -2.09 -9.67
CA PHE A 234 -3.13 -3.02 -10.29
C PHE A 234 -2.76 -2.57 -11.71
N ASP A 235 -1.70 -3.16 -12.26
CA ASP A 235 -1.27 -2.95 -13.64
C ASP A 235 -1.24 -4.30 -14.39
N ARG A 236 -2.03 -4.41 -15.47
CA ARG A 236 -2.06 -5.65 -16.27
C ARG A 236 -0.88 -5.79 -17.21
N ASP A 237 -0.20 -4.70 -17.53
CA ASP A 237 0.96 -4.75 -18.41
C ASP A 237 2.12 -5.55 -17.78
N ASP A 238 2.16 -5.62 -16.44
CA ASP A 238 3.11 -6.45 -15.71
C ASP A 238 2.82 -7.97 -15.92
N ASP A 239 1.63 -8.31 -16.46
CA ASP A 239 1.11 -9.68 -16.55
C ASP A 239 1.16 -10.29 -17.95
N ALA A 240 1.48 -9.52 -18.99
CA ALA A 240 1.26 -9.90 -20.40
C ALA A 240 2.10 -11.09 -20.90
N THR A 241 3.13 -11.53 -20.18
CA THR A 241 4.13 -12.48 -20.69
C THR A 241 4.05 -13.90 -20.08
N THR A 242 3.19 -14.14 -19.08
CA THR A 242 3.23 -15.41 -18.36
C THR A 242 2.06 -16.32 -18.72
N THR A 243 2.38 -17.50 -19.28
CA THR A 243 1.39 -18.56 -19.56
C THR A 243 0.82 -19.11 -18.24
N VAL A 244 -0.50 -19.11 -18.13
CA VAL A 244 -1.18 -19.65 -16.94
C VAL A 244 -1.15 -21.19 -16.99
N VAL A 245 -0.39 -21.80 -16.12
CA VAL A 245 -0.40 -23.25 -15.93
C VAL A 245 -1.53 -23.61 -14.96
N LYS A 246 -2.41 -24.56 -15.34
CA LYS A 246 -3.43 -25.09 -14.44
C LYS A 246 -2.73 -25.86 -13.31
N PRO A 247 -2.98 -25.53 -12.03
CA PRO A 247 -2.37 -26.26 -10.92
C PRO A 247 -2.84 -27.73 -10.91
N GLU A 248 -1.91 -28.66 -10.77
CA GLU A 248 -2.23 -30.10 -10.60
C GLU A 248 -2.82 -30.39 -9.22
N LYS A 249 -2.45 -29.58 -8.23
CA LYS A 249 -2.94 -29.66 -6.84
C LYS A 249 -3.87 -28.51 -6.52
N PHE A 250 -4.71 -28.70 -5.51
CA PHE A 250 -5.49 -27.61 -4.90
C PHE A 250 -4.55 -26.76 -4.05
N THR A 251 -4.06 -25.69 -4.65
CA THR A 251 -2.99 -24.86 -4.10
C THR A 251 -3.57 -23.63 -3.44
N ILE A 252 -3.37 -23.46 -2.14
CA ILE A 252 -3.70 -22.23 -1.38
C ILE A 252 -2.40 -21.43 -1.20
N THR A 253 -2.31 -20.24 -1.75
CA THR A 253 -1.07 -19.44 -1.68
C THR A 253 -1.27 -18.16 -0.88
N TYR A 254 -0.41 -17.95 0.09
CA TYR A 254 -0.18 -16.68 0.78
C TYR A 254 1.18 -16.13 0.39
N LEU A 255 1.25 -14.84 0.04
CA LEU A 255 2.50 -14.16 -0.28
C LEU A 255 2.64 -12.88 0.53
N GLY A 256 3.75 -12.74 1.26
CA GLY A 256 4.13 -11.52 1.99
C GLY A 256 4.59 -11.75 3.41
N VAL A 257 4.44 -10.71 4.25
CA VAL A 257 4.76 -10.80 5.67
C VAL A 257 3.50 -11.16 6.45
N LEU A 258 3.56 -12.23 7.22
CA LEU A 258 2.50 -12.68 8.11
C LEU A 258 2.93 -12.53 9.57
N SER A 259 2.35 -11.60 10.26
CA SER A 259 2.58 -11.32 11.67
C SER A 259 1.70 -12.20 12.57
N LYS A 260 2.08 -12.30 13.84
CA LYS A 260 1.33 -13.03 14.87
C LYS A 260 -0.14 -12.59 14.96
N ILE A 261 -0.42 -11.28 14.87
CA ILE A 261 -1.78 -10.75 14.99
C ILE A 261 -2.68 -11.13 13.82
N GLN A 262 -2.09 -11.40 12.65
CA GLN A 262 -2.81 -11.82 11.44
C GLN A 262 -2.98 -13.34 11.34
N ASN A 263 -2.57 -14.10 12.37
CA ASN A 263 -2.66 -15.56 12.37
C ASN A 263 -4.13 -16.02 12.33
N PRO A 264 -4.61 -16.67 11.26
CA PRO A 264 -5.99 -17.11 11.15
C PRO A 264 -6.16 -18.52 11.77
N GLU A 265 -6.06 -18.62 13.09
CA GLU A 265 -6.09 -19.92 13.77
C GLU A 265 -7.31 -20.78 13.39
N LYS A 266 -8.48 -20.15 13.19
CA LYS A 266 -9.70 -20.85 12.79
C LYS A 266 -9.64 -21.40 11.36
N LEU A 267 -8.83 -20.80 10.50
CA LEU A 267 -8.57 -21.34 9.17
C LEU A 267 -7.75 -22.63 9.24
N TRP A 268 -6.73 -22.67 10.11
CA TRP A 268 -5.93 -23.87 10.31
C TRP A 268 -6.76 -24.99 10.93
N GLU A 269 -7.70 -24.68 11.86
CA GLU A 269 -8.67 -25.64 12.39
C GLU A 269 -9.58 -26.19 11.29
N ALA A 270 -10.13 -25.32 10.45
CA ALA A 270 -11.00 -25.71 9.36
C ALA A 270 -10.28 -26.64 8.35
N LEU A 271 -9.03 -26.30 7.99
CA LEU A 271 -8.21 -27.13 7.08
C LEU A 271 -7.88 -28.50 7.71
N GLU A 272 -7.54 -28.56 8.99
CA GLU A 272 -7.34 -29.80 9.73
C GLU A 272 -8.58 -30.70 9.67
N GLU A 273 -9.78 -30.15 9.89
CA GLU A 273 -11.03 -30.91 9.82
C GLU A 273 -11.31 -31.40 8.41
N VAL A 274 -11.16 -30.55 7.38
CA VAL A 274 -11.42 -30.95 5.97
C VAL A 274 -10.44 -32.03 5.52
N THR A 275 -9.17 -31.99 5.91
CA THR A 275 -8.20 -33.01 5.59
C THR A 275 -8.50 -34.36 6.24
N LYS A 276 -9.08 -34.36 7.46
CA LYS A 276 -9.52 -35.58 8.14
C LYS A 276 -10.81 -36.15 7.57
N GLU A 277 -11.72 -35.30 7.11
CA GLU A 277 -13.02 -35.70 6.56
C GLU A 277 -12.95 -36.18 5.10
N ASN A 278 -11.97 -35.69 4.33
CA ASN A 278 -11.87 -35.94 2.89
C ASN A 278 -10.45 -36.31 2.48
N TYR A 279 -10.21 -37.60 2.24
CA TYR A 279 -8.91 -38.14 1.83
C TYR A 279 -8.43 -37.60 0.47
N ASP A 280 -9.35 -37.43 -0.50
CA ASP A 280 -9.01 -36.87 -1.81
C ASP A 280 -8.56 -35.41 -1.71
N PHE A 281 -9.22 -34.61 -0.86
CA PHE A 281 -8.79 -33.25 -0.54
C PHE A 281 -7.40 -33.25 0.09
N ALA A 282 -7.17 -34.12 1.07
CA ALA A 282 -5.87 -34.22 1.76
C ALA A 282 -4.74 -34.53 0.78
N ASN A 283 -4.95 -35.44 -0.17
CA ASN A 283 -3.95 -35.83 -1.19
C ASN A 283 -3.65 -34.68 -2.19
N LYS A 284 -4.63 -33.82 -2.47
CA LYS A 284 -4.49 -32.72 -3.43
C LYS A 284 -4.12 -31.40 -2.80
N LEU A 285 -4.28 -31.23 -1.49
CA LEU A 285 -3.98 -29.98 -0.80
C LEU A 285 -2.50 -29.62 -0.85
N GLN A 286 -2.21 -28.39 -1.20
CA GLN A 286 -0.91 -27.76 -1.01
C GLN A 286 -1.10 -26.31 -0.53
N ILE A 287 -0.35 -25.92 0.50
CA ILE A 287 -0.38 -24.58 1.05
C ILE A 287 1.00 -23.96 0.85
N ASN A 288 1.08 -22.89 0.09
CA ASN A 288 2.33 -22.19 -0.17
C ASN A 288 2.37 -20.91 0.70
N MET A 289 3.32 -20.88 1.63
CA MET A 289 3.59 -19.74 2.51
C MET A 289 4.88 -19.07 2.04
N ILE A 290 4.75 -17.97 1.30
CA ILE A 290 5.87 -17.30 0.64
C ILE A 290 6.15 -15.97 1.32
N GLY A 291 7.38 -15.78 1.81
CA GLY A 291 7.84 -14.57 2.47
C GLY A 291 8.18 -14.76 3.94
N GLN A 292 8.02 -13.72 4.74
CA GLN A 292 8.35 -13.78 6.16
C GLN A 292 7.13 -14.19 6.99
N ILE A 293 7.17 -15.38 7.57
CA ILE A 293 6.09 -15.92 8.40
C ILE A 293 6.55 -15.92 9.87
N ASP A 294 5.73 -15.37 10.75
CA ASP A 294 6.01 -15.37 12.19
C ASP A 294 6.07 -16.82 12.73
N SER A 295 7.04 -17.10 13.60
CA SER A 295 7.26 -18.42 14.15
C SER A 295 6.07 -18.97 14.96
N SER A 296 5.24 -18.10 15.52
CA SER A 296 4.01 -18.51 16.23
C SER A 296 2.97 -19.10 15.27
N VAL A 297 2.90 -18.60 14.04
CA VAL A 297 2.01 -19.15 13.00
C VAL A 297 2.48 -20.53 12.59
N VAL A 298 3.78 -20.70 12.35
CA VAL A 298 4.38 -22.01 12.01
C VAL A 298 4.05 -23.05 13.08
N LYS A 299 4.24 -22.70 14.37
CA LYS A 299 3.91 -23.59 15.49
C LYS A 299 2.44 -23.99 15.56
N VAL A 300 1.52 -23.09 15.21
CA VAL A 300 0.08 -23.42 15.15
C VAL A 300 -0.21 -24.40 14.02
N ILE A 301 0.35 -24.20 12.84
CA ILE A 301 0.22 -25.10 11.69
C ILE A 301 0.76 -26.49 12.03
N GLU A 302 1.93 -26.57 12.64
CA GLU A 302 2.53 -27.84 13.10
C GLU A 302 1.65 -28.55 14.13
N LYS A 303 1.17 -27.84 15.14
CA LYS A 303 0.27 -28.39 16.18
C LYS A 303 -1.04 -28.96 15.57
N ARG A 304 -1.51 -28.40 14.44
CA ARG A 304 -2.69 -28.87 13.74
C ARG A 304 -2.41 -30.05 12.78
N GLY A 305 -1.18 -30.54 12.71
CA GLY A 305 -0.81 -31.65 11.82
C GLY A 305 -0.82 -31.31 10.33
N LEU A 306 -0.74 -30.00 9.99
CA LEU A 306 -0.81 -29.53 8.60
C LEU A 306 0.57 -29.44 7.93
N SER A 307 1.67 -29.73 8.60
CA SER A 307 3.04 -29.58 8.10
C SER A 307 3.30 -30.32 6.79
N LEU A 308 2.66 -31.47 6.57
CA LEU A 308 2.79 -32.25 5.34
C LEU A 308 2.23 -31.55 4.10
N TYR A 309 1.34 -30.60 4.29
CA TYR A 309 0.65 -29.86 3.22
C TYR A 309 1.26 -28.49 2.96
N VAL A 310 2.18 -28.02 3.83
CA VAL A 310 2.71 -26.63 3.79
C VAL A 310 4.13 -26.62 3.26
N SER A 311 4.37 -25.77 2.27
CA SER A 311 5.70 -25.38 1.83
C SER A 311 5.99 -23.93 2.23
N TYR A 312 7.20 -23.68 2.75
CA TYR A 312 7.68 -22.36 3.10
C TYR A 312 8.77 -21.95 2.11
N SER A 313 8.63 -20.75 1.56
CA SER A 313 9.63 -20.18 0.68
C SER A 313 10.00 -18.77 1.15
N ALA A 314 11.26 -18.39 0.98
CA ALA A 314 11.72 -17.04 1.24
C ALA A 314 11.07 -16.02 0.29
N TYR A 315 11.48 -14.75 0.42
CA TYR A 315 11.08 -13.69 -0.50
C TYR A 315 11.40 -14.08 -1.95
N ILE A 316 10.45 -13.83 -2.85
CA ILE A 316 10.61 -13.99 -4.30
C ILE A 316 10.71 -12.62 -4.98
N PRO A 317 11.46 -12.51 -6.10
CA PRO A 317 11.52 -11.28 -6.90
C PRO A 317 10.14 -10.83 -7.40
N HIS A 318 9.96 -9.52 -7.53
CA HIS A 318 8.64 -8.94 -7.89
C HIS A 318 8.13 -9.42 -9.27
N ASP A 319 9.02 -9.63 -10.22
CA ASP A 319 8.71 -10.16 -11.56
C ASP A 319 8.17 -11.60 -11.57
N GLN A 320 8.39 -12.36 -10.49
CA GLN A 320 7.88 -13.74 -10.33
C GLN A 320 6.52 -13.77 -9.60
N VAL A 321 6.14 -12.70 -8.92
CA VAL A 321 4.92 -12.65 -8.08
C VAL A 321 3.67 -12.93 -8.89
N SER A 322 3.53 -12.31 -10.06
CA SER A 322 2.37 -12.50 -10.92
C SER A 322 2.22 -13.95 -11.41
N ALA A 323 3.33 -14.60 -11.78
CA ALA A 323 3.34 -16.01 -12.17
C ALA A 323 2.86 -16.91 -11.04
N VAL A 324 3.34 -16.68 -9.81
CA VAL A 324 2.93 -17.43 -8.62
C VAL A 324 1.44 -17.25 -8.33
N HIS A 325 0.94 -16.01 -8.40
CA HIS A 325 -0.49 -15.77 -8.20
C HIS A 325 -1.34 -16.53 -9.23
N ARG A 326 -0.98 -16.47 -10.51
CA ARG A 326 -1.73 -17.15 -11.58
C ARG A 326 -1.62 -18.68 -11.56
N SER A 327 -0.52 -19.21 -11.07
CA SER A 327 -0.36 -20.68 -10.90
C SER A 327 -1.06 -21.22 -9.66
N SER A 328 -1.61 -20.38 -8.80
CA SER A 328 -2.35 -20.80 -7.60
C SER A 328 -3.80 -21.17 -7.93
N THR A 329 -4.39 -22.07 -7.16
CA THR A 329 -5.83 -22.38 -7.25
C THR A 329 -6.65 -21.35 -6.48
N LEU A 330 -6.16 -20.94 -5.31
CA LEU A 330 -6.78 -20.02 -4.37
C LEU A 330 -5.71 -19.10 -3.79
N LEU A 331 -6.00 -17.80 -3.74
CA LEU A 331 -5.15 -16.81 -3.09
C LEU A 331 -5.71 -16.46 -1.71
N LEU A 332 -4.87 -16.56 -0.69
CA LEU A 332 -5.23 -16.28 0.69
C LEU A 332 -4.86 -14.83 1.05
N LEU A 333 -5.86 -13.99 1.27
CA LEU A 333 -5.69 -12.61 1.72
C LEU A 333 -5.97 -12.53 3.22
N LEU A 334 -4.93 -12.27 4.01
CA LEU A 334 -5.04 -12.10 5.46
C LEU A 334 -4.96 -10.62 5.80
N LEU A 335 -6.03 -10.11 6.38
CA LEU A 335 -6.13 -8.74 6.90
C LEU A 335 -5.86 -8.70 8.40
N MET A 336 -6.50 -7.80 9.12
CA MET A 336 -6.47 -7.71 10.57
C MET A 336 -7.77 -8.26 11.16
N PRO A 337 -7.76 -8.82 12.38
CA PRO A 337 -8.97 -9.19 13.11
C PRO A 337 -9.92 -8.01 13.29
N ASP A 338 -11.24 -8.29 13.36
CA ASP A 338 -12.29 -7.28 13.54
C ASP A 338 -12.12 -6.42 14.81
N SER A 339 -11.41 -6.94 15.81
CA SER A 339 -11.06 -6.23 17.04
C SER A 339 -10.07 -5.09 16.85
N GLU A 340 -9.33 -5.09 15.75
CA GLU A 340 -8.34 -4.05 15.47
C GLU A 340 -8.99 -2.77 14.96
N PRO A 341 -8.59 -1.60 15.48
CA PRO A 341 -9.29 -0.33 15.25
C PRO A 341 -9.45 0.09 13.79
N ARG A 342 -8.64 -0.43 12.87
CA ARG A 342 -8.65 -0.05 11.45
C ARG A 342 -8.83 -1.21 10.50
N ALA A 343 -9.18 -2.37 11.02
CA ALA A 343 -9.32 -3.58 10.23
C ALA A 343 -10.28 -3.38 9.04
N LYS A 344 -11.41 -2.69 9.26
CA LYS A 344 -12.45 -2.48 8.23
C LYS A 344 -12.01 -1.63 7.04
N GLY A 345 -11.11 -0.66 7.26
CA GLY A 345 -10.60 0.23 6.22
C GLY A 345 -9.29 -0.23 5.58
N LEU A 346 -8.75 -1.38 5.97
CA LEU A 346 -7.46 -1.86 5.50
C LEU A 346 -7.55 -2.40 4.07
N LEU A 347 -6.95 -1.67 3.13
CA LEU A 347 -6.76 -2.09 1.73
C LEU A 347 -5.28 -2.24 1.44
N THR A 348 -4.82 -3.48 1.29
CA THR A 348 -3.42 -3.79 0.98
C THR A 348 -3.19 -3.83 -0.53
N GLY A 349 -1.95 -3.61 -0.97
CA GLY A 349 -1.56 -3.80 -2.38
C GLY A 349 -1.87 -5.21 -2.90
N LYS A 350 -1.71 -6.22 -2.04
CA LYS A 350 -2.01 -7.63 -2.37
C LYS A 350 -3.43 -7.85 -2.89
N LEU A 351 -4.44 -7.15 -2.35
CA LEU A 351 -5.82 -7.28 -2.83
C LEU A 351 -5.89 -6.98 -4.33
N PHE A 352 -5.26 -5.90 -4.77
CA PHE A 352 -5.29 -5.49 -6.17
C PHE A 352 -4.45 -6.40 -7.06
N GLU A 353 -3.29 -6.87 -6.60
CA GLU A 353 -2.48 -7.87 -7.28
C GLU A 353 -3.23 -9.20 -7.44
N TYR A 354 -3.99 -9.60 -6.43
CA TYR A 354 -4.84 -10.80 -6.47
C TYR A 354 -6.00 -10.64 -7.45
N LEU A 355 -6.64 -9.46 -7.48
CA LEU A 355 -7.67 -9.14 -8.49
C LEU A 355 -7.11 -9.25 -9.91
N ALA A 356 -5.89 -8.75 -10.14
CA ALA A 356 -5.21 -8.82 -11.45
C ALA A 356 -4.96 -10.26 -11.90
N SER A 357 -4.71 -11.18 -10.97
CA SER A 357 -4.39 -12.58 -11.28
C SER A 357 -5.56 -13.37 -11.86
N GLY A 358 -6.80 -12.91 -11.64
CA GLY A 358 -8.01 -13.62 -12.02
C GLY A 358 -8.35 -14.84 -11.14
N ARG A 359 -7.56 -15.13 -10.11
CA ARG A 359 -7.79 -16.30 -9.24
C ARG A 359 -8.77 -15.99 -8.12
N PRO A 360 -9.52 -17.02 -7.64
CA PRO A 360 -10.37 -16.88 -6.46
C PRO A 360 -9.59 -16.39 -5.25
N ILE A 361 -10.21 -15.52 -4.46
CA ILE A 361 -9.61 -14.95 -3.25
C ILE A 361 -10.42 -15.39 -2.03
N LEU A 362 -9.77 -16.03 -1.07
CA LEU A 362 -10.31 -16.21 0.28
C LEU A 362 -9.69 -15.13 1.18
N CYS A 363 -10.50 -14.19 1.58
CA CYS A 363 -10.10 -13.11 2.48
C CYS A 363 -10.50 -13.46 3.91
N ILE A 364 -9.55 -13.42 4.85
CA ILE A 364 -9.83 -13.51 6.28
C ILE A 364 -9.70 -12.11 6.87
N GLY A 365 -10.82 -11.56 7.32
CA GLY A 365 -10.93 -10.18 7.80
C GLY A 365 -12.38 -9.75 8.03
N PRO A 366 -12.62 -8.44 8.25
CA PRO A 366 -13.97 -7.91 8.45
C PRO A 366 -14.89 -8.13 7.24
N GLU A 367 -16.02 -8.81 7.47
CA GLU A 367 -17.01 -9.10 6.42
C GLU A 367 -17.74 -7.82 5.93
N ASP A 368 -17.75 -6.76 6.74
CA ASP A 368 -18.31 -5.44 6.42
C ASP A 368 -17.24 -4.39 6.07
N GLY A 369 -16.01 -4.83 5.83
CA GLY A 369 -14.87 -3.98 5.52
C GLY A 369 -14.78 -3.56 4.04
N ASP A 370 -13.87 -2.63 3.76
CA ASP A 370 -13.62 -2.11 2.41
C ASP A 370 -13.15 -3.21 1.44
N ALA A 371 -12.32 -4.15 1.90
CA ALA A 371 -11.87 -5.28 1.10
C ALA A 371 -13.03 -6.24 0.76
N ALA A 372 -13.89 -6.55 1.73
CA ALA A 372 -15.07 -7.39 1.52
C ALA A 372 -16.00 -6.79 0.46
N ARG A 373 -16.22 -5.46 0.52
CA ARG A 373 -17.03 -4.77 -0.47
C ARG A 373 -16.43 -4.88 -1.88
N ILE A 374 -15.11 -4.70 -2.04
CA ILE A 374 -14.43 -4.85 -3.33
C ILE A 374 -14.56 -6.27 -3.86
N LEU A 375 -14.35 -7.29 -3.01
CA LEU A 375 -14.46 -8.69 -3.41
C LEU A 375 -15.89 -9.05 -3.82
N ASN A 376 -16.91 -8.55 -3.12
CA ASN A 376 -18.31 -8.74 -3.47
C ASN A 376 -18.68 -8.02 -4.78
N GLU A 377 -18.25 -6.76 -4.96
CA GLU A 377 -18.50 -5.97 -6.18
C GLU A 377 -17.88 -6.62 -7.42
N THR A 378 -16.69 -7.18 -7.28
CA THR A 378 -15.96 -7.81 -8.39
C THR A 378 -16.32 -9.28 -8.62
N GLY A 379 -16.97 -9.93 -7.64
CA GLY A 379 -17.17 -11.38 -7.65
C GLY A 379 -15.87 -12.18 -7.50
N ALA A 380 -14.77 -11.52 -7.07
CA ALA A 380 -13.44 -12.09 -7.10
C ALA A 380 -13.14 -13.03 -5.92
N GLY A 381 -13.98 -13.03 -4.88
CA GLY A 381 -13.73 -13.88 -3.73
C GLY A 381 -14.74 -13.72 -2.62
N THR A 382 -14.44 -14.37 -1.50
CA THR A 382 -15.28 -14.36 -0.30
C THR A 382 -14.47 -13.89 0.89
N THR A 383 -15.10 -13.05 1.73
CA THR A 383 -14.51 -12.62 3.01
C THR A 383 -15.18 -13.35 4.16
N VAL A 384 -14.37 -13.87 5.07
CA VAL A 384 -14.82 -14.55 6.29
C VAL A 384 -14.10 -13.94 7.49
N SER A 385 -14.83 -13.67 8.57
CA SER A 385 -14.25 -13.13 9.80
C SER A 385 -13.34 -14.15 10.50
N PHE A 386 -12.31 -13.66 11.22
CA PHE A 386 -11.31 -14.50 11.91
C PHE A 386 -11.89 -15.56 12.85
N GLY A 387 -13.06 -15.30 13.43
CA GLY A 387 -13.73 -16.20 14.39
C GLY A 387 -14.61 -17.27 13.74
N ASN A 388 -14.93 -17.19 12.44
CA ASN A 388 -15.95 -18.04 11.82
C ASN A 388 -15.37 -19.24 11.09
N LYS A 389 -14.98 -20.27 11.87
CA LYS A 389 -14.43 -21.53 11.35
C LYS A 389 -15.36 -22.22 10.34
N GLU A 390 -16.68 -22.28 10.63
CA GLU A 390 -17.63 -23.01 9.80
C GLU A 390 -17.77 -22.39 8.41
N LYS A 391 -17.87 -21.07 8.32
CA LYS A 391 -17.85 -20.38 7.01
C LYS A 391 -16.53 -20.57 6.27
N MET A 392 -15.39 -20.60 6.96
CA MET A 392 -14.09 -20.88 6.33
C MET A 392 -14.09 -22.28 5.74
N LYS A 393 -14.57 -23.26 6.50
CA LYS A 393 -14.68 -24.68 6.06
C LYS A 393 -15.59 -24.82 4.85
N GLU A 394 -16.75 -24.17 4.86
CA GLU A 394 -17.70 -24.13 3.75
C GLU A 394 -17.09 -23.50 2.49
N ALA A 395 -16.40 -22.35 2.64
CA ALA A 395 -15.73 -21.69 1.53
C ALA A 395 -14.65 -22.57 0.90
N ILE A 396 -13.83 -23.25 1.70
CA ILE A 396 -12.80 -24.19 1.24
C ILE A 396 -13.44 -25.35 0.47
N LYS A 397 -14.47 -26.01 1.02
CA LYS A 397 -15.17 -27.11 0.38
C LYS A 397 -15.80 -26.69 -0.95
N THR A 398 -16.44 -25.53 -0.98
CA THR A 398 -17.06 -24.99 -2.20
C THR A 398 -16.02 -24.74 -3.29
N LEU A 399 -14.88 -24.13 -2.94
CA LEU A 399 -13.82 -23.86 -3.90
C LEU A 399 -13.14 -25.15 -4.36
N TYR A 400 -12.98 -26.13 -3.48
CA TYR A 400 -12.44 -27.44 -3.84
C TYR A 400 -13.35 -28.20 -4.82
N ASN A 401 -14.66 -28.19 -4.61
CA ASN A 401 -15.61 -28.79 -5.55
C ASN A 401 -15.54 -28.13 -6.93
N LYS A 402 -15.51 -26.79 -6.99
CA LYS A 402 -15.33 -26.05 -8.23
C LYS A 402 -13.98 -26.37 -8.92
N TYR A 403 -12.93 -26.60 -8.14
CA TYR A 403 -11.63 -27.03 -8.69
C TYR A 403 -11.72 -28.42 -9.34
N LEU A 404 -12.40 -29.38 -8.70
CA LEU A 404 -12.61 -30.73 -9.26
C LEU A 404 -13.40 -30.68 -10.58
N GLU A 405 -14.45 -29.86 -10.62
CA GLU A 405 -15.29 -29.65 -11.79
C GLU A 405 -14.60 -28.86 -12.92
N GLY A 406 -13.44 -28.27 -12.65
CA GLY A 406 -12.78 -27.35 -13.60
C GLY A 406 -13.45 -25.99 -13.74
N ASN A 407 -14.37 -25.66 -12.83
CA ASN A 407 -15.23 -24.46 -12.84
C ASN A 407 -14.77 -23.39 -11.84
N LEU A 408 -13.47 -23.30 -11.56
CA LEU A 408 -12.96 -22.23 -10.70
C LEU A 408 -13.31 -20.85 -11.29
N PRO A 409 -13.76 -19.91 -10.48
CA PRO A 409 -14.01 -18.55 -10.95
C PRO A 409 -12.74 -17.97 -11.58
N ASN A 410 -12.86 -17.53 -12.83
CA ASN A 410 -11.84 -16.71 -13.46
C ASN A 410 -12.34 -15.26 -13.42
N ASN A 411 -11.72 -14.47 -12.55
CA ASN A 411 -12.19 -13.11 -12.24
C ASN A 411 -11.79 -12.11 -13.35
N THR A 412 -12.33 -12.32 -14.55
CA THR A 412 -12.19 -11.40 -15.69
C THR A 412 -13.36 -10.42 -15.79
N SER A 413 -14.14 -10.28 -14.71
CA SER A 413 -15.28 -9.38 -14.65
C SER A 413 -14.89 -7.94 -15.04
N PRO A 414 -15.69 -7.22 -15.84
CA PRO A 414 -15.49 -5.80 -16.10
C PRO A 414 -15.41 -4.94 -14.82
N ALA A 415 -16.04 -5.39 -13.73
CA ALA A 415 -15.95 -4.73 -12.42
C ALA A 415 -14.53 -4.72 -11.85
N VAL A 416 -13.68 -5.69 -12.21
CA VAL A 416 -12.26 -5.72 -11.81
C VAL A 416 -11.48 -4.60 -12.49
N GLU A 417 -11.79 -4.29 -13.76
CA GLU A 417 -11.09 -3.23 -14.53
C GLU A 417 -11.22 -1.83 -13.92
N LYS A 418 -12.27 -1.58 -13.15
CA LYS A 418 -12.41 -0.35 -12.36
C LYS A 418 -11.20 -0.08 -11.48
N TYR A 419 -10.52 -1.14 -11.04
CA TYR A 419 -9.35 -1.06 -10.17
C TYR A 419 -8.02 -1.10 -10.94
N SER A 420 -8.02 -1.11 -12.27
CA SER A 420 -6.79 -0.96 -13.05
C SER A 420 -6.21 0.45 -12.90
N ARG A 421 -4.89 0.57 -12.80
CA ARG A 421 -4.21 1.86 -12.68
C ARG A 421 -4.47 2.78 -13.87
N ARG A 422 -4.69 2.21 -15.06
CA ARG A 422 -5.10 2.97 -16.23
C ARG A 422 -6.45 3.68 -15.99
N ASN A 423 -7.48 2.95 -15.55
CA ASN A 423 -8.78 3.54 -15.25
C ASN A 423 -8.74 4.52 -14.09
N LEU A 424 -7.98 4.19 -13.02
CA LEU A 424 -7.77 5.08 -11.88
C LEU A 424 -7.03 6.37 -12.27
N ALA A 425 -6.10 6.31 -13.23
CA ALA A 425 -5.47 7.51 -13.80
C ALA A 425 -6.48 8.37 -14.58
N GLY A 426 -7.45 7.73 -15.26
CA GLY A 426 -8.58 8.42 -15.89
C GLY A 426 -9.46 9.16 -14.88
N GLU A 427 -9.86 8.50 -13.80
CA GLU A 427 -10.59 9.12 -12.69
C GLU A 427 -9.82 10.31 -12.09
N PHE A 428 -8.51 10.17 -11.94
CA PHE A 428 -7.64 11.23 -11.43
C PHE A 428 -7.57 12.41 -12.41
N ALA A 429 -7.46 12.14 -13.71
CA ALA A 429 -7.45 13.15 -14.76
C ALA A 429 -8.79 13.92 -14.82
N GLU A 430 -9.93 13.26 -14.62
CA GLU A 430 -11.22 13.93 -14.47
C GLU A 430 -11.24 14.90 -13.28
N MET A 431 -10.65 14.51 -12.15
CA MET A 431 -10.54 15.40 -11.01
C MET A 431 -9.66 16.61 -11.31
N LEU A 432 -8.53 16.42 -12.00
CA LEU A 432 -7.66 17.51 -12.46
C LEU A 432 -8.41 18.47 -13.40
N ASN A 433 -9.29 17.97 -14.27
CA ASN A 433 -10.10 18.80 -15.15
C ASN A 433 -11.13 19.64 -14.39
N LYS A 434 -11.73 19.08 -13.32
CA LYS A 434 -12.78 19.75 -12.51
C LYS A 434 -12.22 20.70 -11.46
N VAL A 435 -10.91 20.78 -11.27
CA VAL A 435 -10.28 21.74 -10.33
C VAL A 435 -10.26 23.16 -10.94
N LYS A 436 -10.32 23.26 -12.29
CA LYS A 436 -10.36 24.56 -13.02
C LYS A 436 -11.75 25.17 -13.20
N SER A 437 -12.80 24.38 -12.93
CA SER A 437 -14.19 24.85 -12.99
C SER A 437 -14.69 25.22 -11.59
#